data_7531f20668d747d295457d96caa32bf6
#
_entry.id   7531f20668d747d295457d96caa32bf6
#
_cell.length_a   1.000
_cell.length_b   1.000
_cell.length_c   1.000
_cell.angle_alpha   90.00
_cell.angle_beta   90.00
_cell.angle_gamma   90.00
#
_symmetry.space_group_name_H-M   'P 1'
#
loop_
_entity.id
_entity.type
_entity.pdbx_description
1 polymer ?
#
loop_
_entity_poly.entity_id
_entity_poly.type
_entity_poly.pdbx_seq_one_letter_code
_entity_poly.pdbx_strand_id
1 'polypeptide(L)'
;AFLDRVPVFIMGATGPMDENRRRPHIDWTHTALVQGNAVRDYTKWDYQPTSIHGVPESFARAYSIMMTEPKGPIYMCYDAALQEDPLIDKVELPPAEAVKQPSPMAPDPAAIEAIADKLIKSDNPMFLTEYTGRQEGNFDKLVTLAETAGAAVLDVNNALNFPNKHPLCLSMDKPSLKKLDLIVGLDLKDWEKQITNLNR
;
A
#
# COMPACT_ATOMS: atom_id res chain seq x y z
N ALA A 1 1.10 7.90 -4.60
CA ALA A 1 1.08 7.12 -3.35
C ALA A 1 0.03 6.00 -3.41
N PHE A 2 -1.24 6.28 -3.75
CA PHE A 2 -2.31 5.27 -3.76
C PHE A 2 -1.99 4.10 -4.71
N LEU A 3 -1.71 4.39 -5.98
CA LEU A 3 -1.39 3.38 -6.99
C LEU A 3 -0.09 2.62 -6.69
N ASP A 4 0.85 3.25 -6.01
CA ASP A 4 2.14 2.63 -5.66
C ASP A 4 2.11 1.96 -4.28
N ARG A 5 0.93 1.92 -3.64
CA ARG A 5 0.72 1.32 -2.31
C ARG A 5 1.66 1.90 -1.24
N VAL A 6 1.96 3.21 -1.35
CA VAL A 6 2.82 3.93 -0.38
C VAL A 6 1.96 4.41 0.78
N PRO A 7 2.28 4.02 2.02
CA PRO A 7 1.58 4.49 3.20
C PRO A 7 1.95 5.96 3.47
N VAL A 8 0.97 6.85 3.35
CA VAL A 8 1.12 8.28 3.63
C VAL A 8 -0.01 8.72 4.55
N PHE A 9 0.35 9.33 5.66
CA PHE A 9 -0.60 9.95 6.57
C PHE A 9 -0.78 11.42 6.20
N ILE A 10 -1.93 11.77 5.64
CA ILE A 10 -2.24 13.13 5.20
C ILE A 10 -3.16 13.77 6.25
N MET A 11 -2.78 14.94 6.73
CA MET A 11 -3.59 15.71 7.67
C MET A 11 -4.09 16.99 7.02
N GLY A 12 -5.38 17.22 7.12
CA GLY A 12 -6.03 18.45 6.72
C GLY A 12 -6.73 19.13 7.89
N ALA A 13 -7.19 20.33 7.66
CA ALA A 13 -7.94 21.11 8.64
C ALA A 13 -9.20 21.70 8.01
N THR A 14 -10.24 21.85 8.82
CA THR A 14 -11.46 22.58 8.44
C THR A 14 -11.75 23.64 9.48
N GLY A 15 -12.55 24.64 9.13
CA GLY A 15 -13.10 25.58 10.09
C GLY A 15 -13.99 24.88 11.14
N PRO A 16 -14.45 25.60 12.17
CA PRO A 16 -15.28 25.01 13.21
C PRO A 16 -16.53 24.34 12.64
N MET A 17 -16.75 23.08 13.02
CA MET A 17 -17.95 22.33 12.65
C MET A 17 -19.19 22.85 13.39
N ASP A 18 -19.00 23.39 14.59
CA ASP A 18 -20.06 24.07 15.35
C ASP A 18 -20.40 25.41 14.67
N GLU A 19 -21.63 25.52 14.19
CA GLU A 19 -22.12 26.71 13.48
C GLU A 19 -22.07 27.98 14.32
N ASN A 20 -22.18 27.87 15.65
CA ASN A 20 -22.09 29.02 16.55
C ASN A 20 -20.65 29.57 16.66
N ARG A 21 -19.65 28.81 16.21
CA ARG A 21 -18.24 29.15 16.29
C ARG A 21 -17.63 29.53 14.93
N ARG A 22 -18.45 29.60 13.90
CA ARG A 22 -17.99 29.99 12.56
C ARG A 22 -17.36 31.36 12.54
N ARG A 23 -16.27 31.47 11.79
CA ARG A 23 -15.56 32.73 11.48
C ARG A 23 -16.02 33.21 10.09
N PRO A 24 -17.01 34.15 10.00
CA PRO A 24 -17.85 34.32 8.81
C PRO A 24 -17.10 34.50 7.49
N HIS A 25 -16.05 35.32 7.46
CA HIS A 25 -15.35 35.64 6.20
C HIS A 25 -14.22 34.65 5.85
N ILE A 26 -13.71 33.88 6.82
CA ILE A 26 -12.66 32.89 6.58
C ILE A 26 -13.29 31.57 6.19
N ASP A 27 -14.29 31.10 6.94
CA ASP A 27 -14.89 29.78 6.73
C ASP A 27 -15.63 29.68 5.41
N TRP A 28 -16.18 30.76 4.90
CA TRP A 28 -16.82 30.80 3.58
C TRP A 28 -15.86 30.55 2.42
N THR A 29 -14.61 30.96 2.56
CA THR A 29 -13.62 30.94 1.48
C THR A 29 -12.73 29.70 1.53
N HIS A 30 -12.50 29.13 2.72
CA HIS A 30 -11.45 28.13 2.96
C HIS A 30 -11.96 26.83 3.57
N THR A 31 -13.26 26.70 3.91
CA THR A 31 -13.79 25.52 4.55
C THR A 31 -14.61 24.66 3.60
N ALA A 32 -14.18 23.41 3.41
CA ALA A 32 -15.01 22.35 2.89
C ALA A 32 -15.41 21.43 4.06
N LEU A 33 -16.71 21.30 4.31
CA LEU A 33 -17.24 20.55 5.47
C LEU A 33 -16.83 19.07 5.47
N VAL A 34 -16.77 18.46 4.30
CA VAL A 34 -16.42 17.05 4.14
C VAL A 34 -15.27 16.93 3.15
N GLN A 35 -14.07 17.27 3.60
CA GLN A 35 -12.88 17.24 2.74
C GLN A 35 -12.54 15.81 2.28
N GLY A 36 -12.87 14.81 3.06
CA GLY A 36 -12.70 13.41 2.68
C GLY A 36 -13.31 13.07 1.31
N ASN A 37 -14.44 13.68 0.95
CA ASN A 37 -15.06 13.46 -0.36
C ASN A 37 -14.18 13.88 -1.53
N ALA A 38 -13.33 14.89 -1.36
CA ALA A 38 -12.42 15.37 -2.41
C ALA A 38 -11.21 14.45 -2.65
N VAL A 39 -10.86 13.61 -1.67
CA VAL A 39 -9.68 12.76 -1.72
C VAL A 39 -10.00 11.26 -1.67
N ARG A 40 -11.26 10.90 -1.57
CA ARG A 40 -11.70 9.50 -1.35
C ARG A 40 -11.26 8.54 -2.44
N ASP A 41 -11.21 8.98 -3.68
CA ASP A 41 -10.75 8.17 -4.81
C ASP A 41 -9.23 7.93 -4.82
N TYR A 42 -8.48 8.66 -3.99
CA TYR A 42 -7.02 8.63 -3.93
C TYR A 42 -6.46 8.15 -2.59
N THR A 43 -7.34 7.78 -1.64
CA THR A 43 -6.97 7.32 -0.30
C THR A 43 -7.62 6.00 0.05
N LYS A 44 -7.00 5.21 0.92
CA LYS A 44 -7.61 3.99 1.45
C LYS A 44 -8.75 4.29 2.41
N TRP A 45 -8.65 5.39 3.11
CA TRP A 45 -9.59 5.79 4.14
C TRP A 45 -9.47 7.27 4.44
N ASP A 46 -10.60 7.88 4.75
CA ASP A 46 -10.71 9.24 5.22
C ASP A 46 -11.53 9.27 6.51
N TYR A 47 -11.20 10.16 7.41
CA TYR A 47 -11.94 10.33 8.65
C TYR A 47 -11.79 11.74 9.22
N GLN A 48 -12.83 12.18 9.93
CA GLN A 48 -12.88 13.45 10.64
C GLN A 48 -13.37 13.21 12.06
N PRO A 49 -12.47 13.17 13.08
CA PRO A 49 -12.88 13.02 14.46
C PRO A 49 -13.66 14.25 14.93
N THR A 50 -14.67 14.02 15.73
CA THR A 50 -15.57 15.07 16.25
C THR A 50 -15.34 15.37 17.73
N SER A 51 -14.42 14.67 18.37
CA SER A 51 -14.09 14.83 19.80
C SER A 51 -12.59 14.72 20.01
N ILE A 52 -12.03 15.60 20.86
CA ILE A 52 -10.61 15.55 21.19
C ILE A 52 -10.19 14.24 21.86
N HIS A 53 -11.07 13.63 22.65
CA HIS A 53 -10.80 12.33 23.29
C HIS A 53 -10.83 11.17 22.29
N GLY A 54 -11.49 11.32 21.13
CA GLY A 54 -11.49 10.34 20.05
C GLY A 54 -10.31 10.46 19.08
N VAL A 55 -9.54 11.56 19.15
CA VAL A 55 -8.39 11.78 18.24
C VAL A 55 -7.33 10.69 18.38
N PRO A 56 -6.84 10.32 19.58
CA PRO A 56 -5.80 9.32 19.72
C PRO A 56 -6.20 7.94 19.19
N GLU A 57 -7.42 7.50 19.47
CA GLU A 57 -7.94 6.22 18.96
C GLU A 57 -8.09 6.25 17.44
N SER A 58 -8.64 7.34 16.89
CA SER A 58 -8.78 7.50 15.44
C SER A 58 -7.43 7.54 14.71
N PHE A 59 -6.40 8.09 15.35
CA PHE A 59 -5.03 8.10 14.85
C PHE A 59 -4.43 6.69 14.79
N ALA A 60 -4.60 5.90 15.85
CA ALA A 60 -4.17 4.50 15.92
C ALA A 60 -4.89 3.66 14.85
N ARG A 61 -6.18 3.87 14.67
CA ARG A 61 -6.99 3.21 13.64
C ARG A 61 -6.54 3.59 12.23
N ALA A 62 -6.28 4.88 11.97
CA ALA A 62 -5.76 5.37 10.71
C ALA A 62 -4.42 4.72 10.36
N TYR A 63 -3.51 4.63 11.33
CA TYR A 63 -2.23 3.97 11.16
C TYR A 63 -2.40 2.48 10.81
N SER A 64 -3.25 1.77 11.53
CA SER A 64 -3.53 0.36 11.25
C SER A 64 -4.07 0.15 9.83
N ILE A 65 -5.03 0.97 9.39
CA ILE A 65 -5.59 0.90 8.03
C ILE A 65 -4.52 1.22 6.98
N MET A 66 -3.72 2.28 7.20
CA MET A 66 -2.66 2.70 6.31
C MET A 66 -1.62 1.59 6.09
N MET A 67 -1.26 0.87 7.15
CA MET A 67 -0.21 -0.15 7.17
C MET A 67 -0.70 -1.56 6.82
N THR A 68 -2.02 -1.79 6.77
CA THR A 68 -2.59 -3.06 6.29
C THR A 68 -2.40 -3.21 4.79
N GLU A 69 -1.98 -4.37 4.32
CA GLU A 69 -1.83 -4.64 2.88
C GLU A 69 -3.19 -4.73 2.14
N PRO A 70 -3.26 -4.23 0.94
CA PRO A 70 -2.29 -3.36 0.25
C PRO A 70 -2.17 -2.00 0.96
N LYS A 71 -0.95 -1.59 1.32
CA LYS A 71 -0.70 -0.30 1.98
C LYS A 71 -1.17 0.87 1.11
N GLY A 72 -1.43 1.99 1.71
CA GLY A 72 -1.84 3.17 0.94
C GLY A 72 -2.10 4.40 1.81
N PRO A 73 -2.31 5.56 1.20
CA PRO A 73 -2.50 6.80 1.91
C PRO A 73 -3.84 6.84 2.66
N ILE A 74 -3.87 7.55 3.76
CA ILE A 74 -5.09 7.92 4.50
C ILE A 74 -5.17 9.43 4.66
N TYR A 75 -6.36 9.94 4.85
CA TYR A 75 -6.62 11.35 5.08
C TYR A 75 -7.40 11.57 6.36
N MET A 76 -6.85 12.40 7.26
CA MET A 76 -7.53 12.82 8.48
C MET A 76 -7.76 14.32 8.44
N CYS A 77 -9.01 14.76 8.60
CA CYS A 77 -9.36 16.16 8.70
C CYS A 77 -9.70 16.52 10.14
N TYR A 78 -9.13 17.61 10.63
CA TYR A 78 -9.36 18.08 11.98
C TYR A 78 -10.11 19.41 11.99
N ASP A 79 -11.15 19.47 12.79
CA ASP A 79 -11.91 20.67 13.10
C ASP A 79 -11.03 21.69 13.83
N ALA A 80 -11.19 22.98 13.52
CA ALA A 80 -10.43 24.04 14.17
C ALA A 80 -10.61 24.08 15.68
N ALA A 81 -11.80 23.73 16.19
CA ALA A 81 -12.05 23.67 17.62
C ALA A 81 -11.23 22.58 18.31
N LEU A 82 -11.03 21.42 17.65
CA LEU A 82 -10.15 20.36 18.18
C LEU A 82 -8.68 20.79 18.24
N GLN A 83 -8.29 21.75 17.40
CA GLN A 83 -6.90 22.20 17.29
C GLN A 83 -6.60 23.41 18.21
N GLU A 84 -7.57 24.28 18.41
CA GLU A 84 -7.36 25.61 19.02
C GLU A 84 -7.91 25.71 20.45
N ASP A 85 -8.88 24.85 20.83
CA ASP A 85 -9.49 24.92 22.15
C ASP A 85 -8.53 24.46 23.24
N PRO A 86 -8.54 25.14 24.40
CA PRO A 86 -7.84 24.66 25.59
C PRO A 86 -8.33 23.27 25.98
N LEU A 87 -7.40 22.38 26.32
CA LEU A 87 -7.75 21.09 26.91
C LEU A 87 -8.31 21.32 28.32
N ILE A 88 -9.56 20.90 28.54
CA ILE A 88 -10.18 20.96 29.86
C ILE A 88 -9.74 19.77 30.71
N ASP A 89 -9.67 18.59 30.05
CA ASP A 89 -9.31 17.34 30.69
C ASP A 89 -8.10 16.70 29.98
N LYS A 90 -7.43 15.79 30.70
CA LYS A 90 -6.34 15.01 30.13
C LYS A 90 -6.85 14.10 29.00
N VAL A 91 -6.19 14.16 27.86
CA VAL A 91 -6.43 13.22 26.75
C VAL A 91 -5.56 11.99 26.98
N GLU A 92 -6.19 10.84 27.10
CA GLU A 92 -5.49 9.55 27.23
C GLU A 92 -4.98 9.07 25.87
N LEU A 93 -3.69 8.75 25.82
CA LEU A 93 -3.08 8.17 24.63
C LEU A 93 -3.16 6.65 24.69
N PRO A 94 -3.47 5.96 23.59
CA PRO A 94 -3.41 4.51 23.55
C PRO A 94 -1.97 4.05 23.84
N PRO A 95 -1.78 2.92 24.52
CA PRO A 95 -0.45 2.38 24.72
C PRO A 95 0.20 2.02 23.38
N ALA A 96 1.53 2.11 23.30
CA ALA A 96 2.27 1.84 22.06
C ALA A 96 1.96 0.44 21.49
N GLU A 97 1.68 -0.51 22.36
CA GLU A 97 1.32 -1.89 22.00
C GLU A 97 -0.05 -2.00 21.28
N ALA A 98 -0.92 -1.01 21.47
CA ALA A 98 -2.21 -0.94 20.77
C ALA A 98 -2.08 -0.42 19.32
N VAL A 99 -0.93 0.21 19.00
CA VAL A 99 -0.64 0.79 17.68
C VAL A 99 0.33 -0.12 16.92
N LYS A 100 -0.03 -1.38 16.75
CA LYS A 100 0.81 -2.36 16.04
C LYS A 100 0.52 -2.36 14.55
N GLN A 101 1.58 -2.57 13.76
CA GLN A 101 1.41 -2.90 12.37
C GLN A 101 0.70 -4.25 12.25
N PRO A 102 -0.35 -4.36 11.42
CA PRO A 102 -1.02 -5.64 11.18
C PRO A 102 -0.05 -6.67 10.62
N SER A 103 -0.19 -7.91 11.06
CA SER A 103 0.58 -9.02 10.52
C SER A 103 0.19 -9.26 9.05
N PRO A 104 1.14 -9.61 8.18
CA PRO A 104 0.83 -10.04 6.83
C PRO A 104 -0.10 -11.26 6.83
N MET A 105 -0.96 -11.36 5.81
CA MET A 105 -1.76 -12.58 5.61
C MET A 105 -0.84 -13.75 5.28
N ALA A 106 -1.10 -14.90 5.88
CA ALA A 106 -0.41 -16.13 5.52
C ALA A 106 -0.96 -16.67 4.18
N PRO A 107 -0.10 -17.18 3.28
CA PRO A 107 -0.56 -17.84 2.07
C PRO A 107 -1.24 -19.18 2.40
N ASP A 108 -2.09 -19.65 1.51
CA ASP A 108 -2.63 -21.01 1.57
C ASP A 108 -1.51 -22.03 1.29
N PRO A 109 -1.19 -22.94 2.22
CA PRO A 109 -0.14 -23.93 2.06
C PRO A 109 -0.34 -24.82 0.82
N ALA A 110 -1.57 -25.25 0.53
CA ALA A 110 -1.86 -26.08 -0.62
C ALA A 110 -1.60 -25.35 -1.94
N ALA A 111 -1.88 -24.05 -2.00
CA ALA A 111 -1.56 -23.22 -3.17
C ALA A 111 -0.05 -23.07 -3.38
N ILE A 112 0.71 -22.93 -2.29
CA ILE A 112 2.19 -22.87 -2.36
C ILE A 112 2.77 -24.18 -2.86
N GLU A 113 2.31 -25.34 -2.37
CA GLU A 113 2.73 -26.65 -2.85
C GLU A 113 2.42 -26.82 -4.36
N ALA A 114 1.22 -26.46 -4.78
CA ALA A 114 0.81 -26.55 -6.18
C ALA A 114 1.68 -25.65 -7.11
N ILE A 115 2.09 -24.48 -6.65
CA ILE A 115 3.03 -23.59 -7.40
C ILE A 115 4.42 -24.22 -7.46
N ALA A 116 4.93 -24.74 -6.33
CA ALA A 116 6.22 -25.41 -6.26
C ALA A 116 6.29 -26.61 -7.22
N ASP A 117 5.25 -27.44 -7.23
CA ASP A 117 5.14 -28.58 -8.14
C ASP A 117 5.15 -28.18 -9.63
N LYS A 118 4.53 -27.05 -9.97
CA LYS A 118 4.59 -26.53 -11.34
C LYS A 118 5.97 -26.00 -11.69
N LEU A 119 6.63 -25.29 -10.77
CA LEU A 119 7.98 -24.79 -10.95
C LEU A 119 8.99 -25.92 -11.17
N ILE A 120 8.91 -27.01 -10.39
CA ILE A 120 9.78 -28.19 -10.52
C ILE A 120 9.61 -28.89 -11.89
N LYS A 121 8.42 -28.85 -12.46
CA LYS A 121 8.09 -29.50 -13.74
C LYS A 121 8.32 -28.60 -14.96
N SER A 122 8.58 -27.34 -14.77
CA SER A 122 8.76 -26.36 -15.84
C SER A 122 10.22 -26.37 -16.32
N ASP A 123 10.41 -26.34 -17.65
CA ASP A 123 11.74 -26.23 -18.25
C ASP A 123 12.18 -24.77 -18.42
N ASN A 124 11.23 -23.82 -18.53
CA ASN A 124 11.51 -22.40 -18.75
C ASN A 124 10.56 -21.51 -17.94
N PRO A 125 10.64 -21.53 -16.60
CA PRO A 125 9.78 -20.71 -15.75
C PRO A 125 10.20 -19.26 -15.75
N MET A 126 9.23 -18.34 -15.53
CA MET A 126 9.48 -16.92 -15.31
C MET A 126 8.65 -16.40 -14.13
N PHE A 127 9.28 -15.58 -13.31
CA PHE A 127 8.60 -14.73 -12.33
C PHE A 127 8.30 -13.35 -12.93
N LEU A 128 7.05 -12.96 -12.84
CA LEU A 128 6.59 -11.62 -13.20
C LEU A 128 6.30 -10.86 -11.91
N THR A 129 7.05 -9.79 -11.62
CA THR A 129 6.97 -9.08 -10.32
C THR A 129 6.70 -7.60 -10.51
N GLU A 130 5.93 -7.01 -9.58
CA GLU A 130 5.58 -5.58 -9.60
C GLU A 130 5.84 -4.88 -8.27
N TYR A 131 5.41 -5.47 -7.14
CA TYR A 131 5.50 -4.84 -5.81
C TYR A 131 6.27 -5.67 -4.78
N THR A 132 6.85 -6.77 -5.15
CA THR A 132 7.50 -7.75 -4.25
C THR A 132 8.60 -7.12 -3.40
N GLY A 133 9.39 -6.19 -3.97
CA GLY A 133 10.52 -5.54 -3.30
C GLY A 133 10.13 -4.51 -2.23
N ARG A 134 8.84 -4.19 -2.04
CA ARG A 134 8.39 -3.24 -1.01
C ARG A 134 8.57 -3.74 0.42
N GLN A 135 8.66 -5.03 0.61
CA GLN A 135 8.84 -5.66 1.92
C GLN A 135 10.33 -5.91 2.15
N GLU A 136 10.79 -5.56 3.34
CA GLU A 136 12.17 -5.79 3.75
C GLU A 136 12.57 -7.26 3.59
N GLY A 137 13.73 -7.50 3.01
CA GLY A 137 14.26 -8.84 2.75
C GLY A 137 13.63 -9.60 1.58
N ASN A 138 12.56 -9.10 0.96
CA ASN A 138 11.94 -9.80 -0.18
C ASN A 138 12.78 -9.72 -1.46
N PHE A 139 13.57 -8.67 -1.60
CA PHE A 139 14.52 -8.53 -2.70
C PHE A 139 15.50 -9.73 -2.75
N ASP A 140 16.18 -10.03 -1.63
CA ASP A 140 17.14 -11.13 -1.53
C ASP A 140 16.45 -12.50 -1.62
N LYS A 141 15.25 -12.62 -1.05
CA LYS A 141 14.46 -13.86 -1.15
C LYS A 141 14.05 -14.15 -2.59
N LEU A 142 13.70 -13.13 -3.37
CA LEU A 142 13.37 -13.32 -4.79
C LEU A 142 14.58 -13.74 -5.61
N VAL A 143 15.78 -13.20 -5.32
CA VAL A 143 17.03 -13.66 -5.93
C VAL A 143 17.24 -15.14 -5.64
N THR A 144 17.18 -15.53 -4.37
CA THR A 144 17.34 -16.94 -3.96
C THR A 144 16.33 -17.86 -4.63
N LEU A 145 15.06 -17.43 -4.69
CA LEU A 145 13.99 -18.19 -5.32
C LEU A 145 14.22 -18.35 -6.83
N ALA A 146 14.60 -17.28 -7.50
CA ALA A 146 14.87 -17.29 -8.95
C ALA A 146 16.05 -18.20 -9.30
N GLU A 147 17.15 -18.13 -8.55
CA GLU A 147 18.30 -19.00 -8.72
C GLU A 147 17.97 -20.46 -8.44
N THR A 148 17.21 -20.74 -7.38
CA THR A 148 16.80 -22.11 -7.00
C THR A 148 15.90 -22.75 -8.06
N ALA A 149 14.96 -21.97 -8.61
CA ALA A 149 14.04 -22.44 -9.63
C ALA A 149 14.61 -22.38 -11.06
N GLY A 150 15.77 -21.77 -11.27
CA GLY A 150 16.29 -21.49 -12.60
C GLY A 150 15.35 -20.56 -13.39
N ALA A 151 14.57 -19.72 -12.72
CA ALA A 151 13.53 -18.93 -13.32
C ALA A 151 14.02 -17.54 -13.72
N ALA A 152 13.68 -17.11 -14.93
CA ALA A 152 13.87 -15.72 -15.33
C ALA A 152 12.99 -14.78 -14.52
N VAL A 153 13.40 -13.52 -14.37
CA VAL A 153 12.63 -12.51 -13.64
C VAL A 153 12.37 -11.28 -14.51
N LEU A 154 11.12 -10.90 -14.65
CA LEU A 154 10.71 -9.66 -15.28
C LEU A 154 10.08 -8.72 -14.23
N ASP A 155 10.78 -7.63 -13.93
CA ASP A 155 10.28 -6.53 -13.10
C ASP A 155 9.55 -5.53 -14.01
N VAL A 156 8.22 -5.47 -13.91
CA VAL A 156 7.40 -4.74 -14.88
C VAL A 156 7.39 -3.22 -14.67
N ASN A 157 7.76 -2.76 -13.49
CA ASN A 157 7.78 -1.32 -13.15
C ASN A 157 9.18 -0.79 -12.81
N ASN A 158 10.22 -1.60 -12.91
CA ASN A 158 11.59 -1.27 -12.46
C ASN A 158 11.61 -0.74 -11.01
N ALA A 159 10.79 -1.32 -10.14
CA ALA A 159 10.55 -0.84 -8.79
C ALA A 159 11.42 -1.54 -7.74
N LEU A 160 12.67 -1.85 -8.07
CA LEU A 160 13.65 -2.50 -7.19
C LEU A 160 13.15 -3.85 -6.62
N ASN A 161 12.45 -4.62 -7.43
CA ASN A 161 12.02 -5.96 -7.05
C ASN A 161 13.14 -7.01 -7.24
N PHE A 162 14.01 -6.78 -8.21
CA PHE A 162 15.08 -7.70 -8.58
C PHE A 162 16.31 -6.96 -9.10
N PRO A 163 17.55 -7.46 -8.91
CA PRO A 163 18.76 -6.79 -9.41
C PRO A 163 18.78 -6.73 -10.95
N ASN A 164 18.82 -5.53 -11.51
CA ASN A 164 18.77 -5.32 -12.95
C ASN A 164 20.03 -5.81 -13.73
N LYS A 165 21.13 -6.12 -13.02
CA LYS A 165 22.35 -6.71 -13.59
C LYS A 165 22.45 -8.21 -13.36
N HIS A 166 21.44 -8.83 -12.75
CA HIS A 166 21.44 -10.27 -12.51
C HIS A 166 21.25 -11.03 -13.83
N PRO A 167 21.95 -12.16 -14.07
CA PRO A 167 21.80 -12.92 -15.32
C PRO A 167 20.38 -13.40 -15.64
N LEU A 168 19.58 -13.64 -14.62
CA LEU A 168 18.17 -14.02 -14.76
C LEU A 168 17.23 -12.81 -14.93
N CYS A 169 17.70 -11.56 -14.88
CA CYS A 169 16.88 -10.38 -15.06
C CYS A 169 16.61 -10.13 -16.54
N LEU A 170 15.35 -10.16 -16.94
CA LEU A 170 14.91 -9.90 -18.31
C LEU A 170 14.23 -8.53 -18.49
N SER A 171 14.28 -7.66 -17.49
CA SER A 171 13.55 -6.38 -17.51
C SER A 171 14.03 -5.42 -18.59
N MET A 172 15.29 -5.55 -19.02
CA MET A 172 15.91 -4.73 -20.06
C MET A 172 15.89 -5.40 -21.45
N ASP A 173 15.75 -6.73 -21.49
CA ASP A 173 15.67 -7.52 -22.71
C ASP A 173 14.29 -8.18 -22.77
N LYS A 174 13.45 -7.79 -23.72
CA LYS A 174 12.18 -8.47 -23.89
C LYS A 174 12.46 -9.90 -24.36
N PRO A 175 12.28 -10.89 -23.50
CA PRO A 175 12.63 -12.26 -23.86
C PRO A 175 11.71 -12.76 -24.96
N SER A 176 12.20 -13.75 -25.66
CA SER A 176 11.33 -14.55 -26.52
C SER A 176 10.36 -15.34 -25.64
N LEU A 177 9.21 -14.74 -25.34
CA LEU A 177 8.12 -15.34 -24.56
C LEU A 177 7.66 -16.69 -25.12
N LYS A 178 7.97 -16.94 -26.41
CA LYS A 178 7.65 -18.21 -27.09
C LYS A 178 8.34 -19.44 -26.49
N LYS A 179 9.33 -19.23 -25.62
CA LYS A 179 10.05 -20.33 -24.95
C LYS A 179 9.58 -20.58 -23.52
N LEU A 180 8.76 -19.70 -22.97
CA LEU A 180 8.26 -19.84 -21.60
C LEU A 180 7.14 -20.86 -21.57
N ASP A 181 7.17 -21.75 -20.58
CA ASP A 181 6.16 -22.75 -20.33
C ASP A 181 5.39 -22.51 -19.01
N LEU A 182 5.90 -21.62 -18.15
CA LEU A 182 5.27 -21.23 -16.91
C LEU A 182 5.54 -19.75 -16.58
N ILE A 183 4.52 -19.02 -16.21
CA ILE A 183 4.62 -17.66 -15.65
C ILE A 183 3.97 -17.66 -14.28
N VAL A 184 4.73 -17.23 -13.27
CA VAL A 184 4.24 -17.05 -11.90
C VAL A 184 4.24 -15.56 -11.57
N GLY A 185 3.06 -15.01 -11.32
CA GLY A 185 2.89 -13.62 -10.92
C GLY A 185 3.13 -13.43 -9.42
N LEU A 186 3.99 -12.48 -9.06
CA LEU A 186 4.34 -12.14 -7.69
C LEU A 186 3.92 -10.70 -7.40
N ASP A 187 2.94 -10.54 -6.53
CA ASP A 187 2.42 -9.23 -6.08
C ASP A 187 2.14 -8.26 -7.26
N LEU A 188 1.37 -8.72 -8.22
CA LEU A 188 0.95 -7.94 -9.37
C LEU A 188 -0.32 -7.14 -9.07
N LYS A 189 -0.41 -5.95 -9.63
CA LYS A 189 -1.59 -5.11 -9.57
C LYS A 189 -2.65 -5.54 -10.61
N ASP A 190 -2.20 -5.86 -11.80
CA ASP A 190 -3.07 -6.15 -12.94
C ASP A 190 -2.44 -7.24 -13.80
N TRP A 191 -2.87 -8.48 -13.57
CA TRP A 191 -2.39 -9.65 -14.28
C TRP A 191 -2.69 -9.57 -15.79
N GLU A 192 -3.92 -9.23 -16.15
CA GLU A 192 -4.36 -9.22 -17.55
C GLU A 192 -3.57 -8.20 -18.38
N LYS A 193 -3.36 -7.00 -17.83
CA LYS A 193 -2.54 -5.97 -18.47
C LYS A 193 -1.12 -6.46 -18.72
N GLN A 194 -0.50 -7.12 -17.72
CA GLN A 194 0.87 -7.58 -17.85
C GLN A 194 1.01 -8.67 -18.89
N ILE A 195 0.12 -9.66 -18.92
CA ILE A 195 0.12 -10.72 -19.95
C ILE A 195 -0.15 -10.14 -21.34
N THR A 196 -1.07 -9.19 -21.47
CA THR A 196 -1.33 -8.51 -22.75
C THR A 196 -0.09 -7.76 -23.24
N ASN A 197 0.65 -7.10 -22.36
CA ASN A 197 1.89 -6.39 -22.72
C ASN A 197 3.01 -7.34 -23.14
N LEU A 198 3.06 -8.55 -22.56
CA LEU A 198 4.04 -9.57 -22.93
C LEU A 198 3.77 -10.16 -24.33
N ASN A 199 2.53 -10.16 -24.76
CA ASN A 199 2.11 -10.70 -26.07
C ASN A 199 2.23 -9.70 -27.24
N ARG A 200 2.65 -8.48 -26.97
CA ARG A 200 2.90 -7.41 -27.96
C ARG A 200 4.36 -7.26 -28.29
#